data_ea9b1997550d8daefd9b1c09f76efeb4
#
_entry.id   ea9b1997550d8daefd9b1c09f76efeb4
#
_cell.length_a   1.000
_cell.length_b   1.000
_cell.length_c   1.000
_cell.angle_alpha   90.00
_cell.angle_beta   90.00
_cell.angle_gamma   90.00
#
_symmetry.space_group_name_H-M   'P 1'
#
loop_
_entity.id
_entity.type
_entity.pdbx_description
1 polymer ?
#
loop_
_entity_poly.entity_id
_entity_poly.type
_entity_poly.pdbx_seq_one_letter_code
_entity_poly.pdbx_strand_id
1 'polypeptide(L)'
;RDYYASRGLGDVYKRQGLEDIFEYHKQGEAVAGISDRQVTLPSGGYLVIDHTEAMTVIDVNSGKFSGRENLEETIMQINREAALEIAHQLRLRDIGGIIVVDFIDMHTDNHKREIINSLQQALKGDKMHPKVQDITVLNLVEITRKKSRQNLSSVLYTPCPVCNGSGRVQSRENLSLEIKRRLRTLL
;
A
#
# COMPACT_ATOMS: atom_id res chain seq x y z
N ARG A 1 6.40 -37.38 6.20
CA ARG A 1 6.26 -37.49 7.67
C ARG A 1 7.48 -36.96 8.40
N ASP A 2 8.68 -37.12 7.83
CA ASP A 2 9.94 -36.74 8.48
C ASP A 2 10.34 -35.27 8.27
N TYR A 3 9.67 -34.56 7.36
CA TYR A 3 9.95 -33.15 7.05
C TYR A 3 9.60 -32.21 8.21
N TYR A 4 8.60 -32.57 9.02
CA TYR A 4 8.23 -31.80 10.22
C TYR A 4 9.04 -32.23 11.46
N ALA A 5 9.49 -33.46 11.52
CA ALA A 5 10.26 -33.97 12.67
C ALA A 5 11.70 -33.44 12.71
N SER A 6 12.34 -33.23 11.54
CA SER A 6 13.71 -32.70 11.46
C SER A 6 13.82 -31.17 11.60
N ARG A 7 12.75 -30.42 11.33
CA ARG A 7 12.70 -28.97 11.51
C ARG A 7 12.05 -28.52 12.82
N GLY A 8 11.51 -29.47 13.61
CA GLY A 8 10.67 -29.15 14.74
C GLY A 8 11.36 -28.33 15.83
N LEU A 9 11.72 -28.97 16.88
CA LEU A 9 12.20 -28.31 18.10
C LEU A 9 13.62 -27.72 17.99
N GLY A 10 14.48 -28.31 17.18
CA GLY A 10 15.86 -27.83 17.03
C GLY A 10 15.97 -26.43 16.42
N ASP A 11 15.15 -26.12 15.43
CA ASP A 11 15.13 -24.78 14.81
C ASP A 11 14.43 -23.73 15.68
N VAL A 12 13.42 -24.14 16.43
CA VAL A 12 12.77 -23.26 17.43
C VAL A 12 13.74 -22.90 18.55
N TYR A 13 14.51 -23.86 19.05
CA TYR A 13 15.52 -23.60 20.10
C TYR A 13 16.72 -22.80 19.60
N LYS A 14 17.15 -22.97 18.35
CA LYS A 14 18.22 -22.16 17.76
C LYS A 14 17.84 -20.71 17.56
N ARG A 15 16.54 -20.41 17.43
CA ARG A 15 16.00 -19.05 17.26
C ARG A 15 15.61 -18.37 18.57
N GLN A 16 15.84 -18.99 19.71
CA GLN A 16 15.74 -18.39 21.04
C GLN A 16 16.95 -17.51 21.38
N GLY A 17 17.75 -17.12 20.38
CA GLY A 17 18.79 -16.10 20.55
C GLY A 17 18.19 -14.75 20.94
N LEU A 18 19.02 -13.90 21.53
CA LEU A 18 18.66 -12.54 21.98
C LEU A 18 18.33 -11.57 20.82
N GLU A 19 18.55 -11.98 19.57
CA GLU A 19 18.29 -11.15 18.40
C GLU A 19 16.83 -11.30 17.94
N ASP A 20 16.21 -10.15 17.66
CA ASP A 20 14.89 -10.09 17.04
C ASP A 20 14.92 -10.83 15.68
N ILE A 21 13.90 -11.65 15.41
CA ILE A 21 13.82 -12.45 14.18
C ILE A 21 13.78 -11.56 12.91
N PHE A 22 13.22 -10.38 13.01
CA PHE A 22 13.14 -9.42 11.90
C PHE A 22 14.50 -8.80 11.62
N GLU A 23 15.27 -8.48 12.67
CA GLU A 23 16.66 -8.01 12.54
C GLU A 23 17.56 -9.09 11.94
N TYR A 24 17.45 -10.32 12.44
CA TYR A 24 18.20 -11.47 11.93
C TYR A 24 17.96 -11.68 10.42
N HIS A 25 16.72 -11.52 9.95
CA HIS A 25 16.37 -11.64 8.55
C HIS A 25 16.47 -10.33 7.76
N LYS A 26 16.95 -9.25 8.36
CA LYS A 26 17.05 -7.90 7.76
C LYS A 26 15.71 -7.42 7.22
N GLN A 27 14.62 -7.72 7.92
CA GLN A 27 13.26 -7.33 7.55
C GLN A 27 12.70 -6.21 8.44
N GLY A 28 13.50 -5.68 9.37
CA GLY A 28 13.07 -4.64 10.32
C GLY A 28 12.52 -3.39 9.62
N GLU A 29 13.20 -2.91 8.57
CA GLU A 29 12.75 -1.75 7.78
C GLU A 29 11.44 -2.03 7.05
N ALA A 30 11.28 -3.20 6.43
CA ALA A 30 10.04 -3.58 5.74
C ALA A 30 8.86 -3.65 6.71
N VAL A 31 9.09 -4.17 7.93
CA VAL A 31 8.06 -4.24 8.98
C VAL A 31 7.73 -2.83 9.51
N ALA A 32 8.73 -1.98 9.71
CA ALA A 32 8.51 -0.60 10.14
C ALA A 32 7.68 0.20 9.11
N GLY A 33 7.95 0.00 7.80
CA GLY A 33 7.27 0.69 6.71
C GLY A 33 5.87 0.15 6.35
N ILE A 34 5.38 -0.91 7.01
CA ILE A 34 4.07 -1.52 6.69
C ILE A 34 2.90 -0.53 6.76
N SER A 35 2.99 0.47 7.63
CA SER A 35 1.92 1.48 7.79
C SER A 35 2.21 2.79 7.09
N ASP A 36 3.34 2.90 6.41
CA ASP A 36 3.64 4.11 5.67
C ASP A 36 2.63 4.29 4.54
N ARG A 37 2.04 5.48 4.50
CA ARG A 37 1.10 5.83 3.45
C ARG A 37 1.79 5.92 2.10
N GLN A 38 3.08 6.29 2.08
CA GLN A 38 3.87 6.47 0.88
C GLN A 38 4.96 5.40 0.78
N VAL A 39 5.11 4.81 -0.42
CA VAL A 39 6.14 3.83 -0.76
C VAL A 39 6.94 4.35 -1.93
N THR A 40 8.25 4.53 -1.75
CA THR A 40 9.15 5.06 -2.78
C THR A 40 9.54 3.98 -3.77
N LEU A 41 9.54 4.31 -5.06
CA LEU A 41 9.98 3.44 -6.15
C LEU A 41 11.45 3.70 -6.51
N PRO A 42 12.18 2.71 -7.09
CA PRO A 42 13.58 2.85 -7.46
C PRO A 42 13.87 4.01 -8.42
N SER A 43 12.95 4.31 -9.33
CA SER A 43 13.04 5.44 -10.26
C SER A 43 12.85 6.81 -9.61
N GLY A 44 12.48 6.88 -8.33
CA GLY A 44 12.16 8.11 -7.62
C GLY A 44 10.69 8.51 -7.68
N GLY A 45 9.84 7.73 -8.36
CA GLY A 45 8.40 7.77 -8.21
C GLY A 45 7.96 7.24 -6.84
N TYR A 46 6.68 7.27 -6.55
CA TYR A 46 6.14 6.73 -5.31
C TYR A 46 4.67 6.31 -5.44
N LEU A 47 4.29 5.37 -4.60
CA LEU A 47 2.90 4.97 -4.41
C LEU A 47 2.33 5.69 -3.20
N VAL A 48 1.05 6.03 -3.26
CA VAL A 48 0.25 6.45 -2.10
C VAL A 48 -0.83 5.41 -1.88
N ILE A 49 -0.86 4.78 -0.70
CA ILE A 49 -1.80 3.71 -0.37
C ILE A 49 -2.75 4.21 0.70
N ASP A 50 -4.01 4.38 0.34
CA ASP A 50 -5.07 4.83 1.23
C ASP A 50 -6.12 3.73 1.43
N HIS A 51 -6.45 3.46 2.68
CA HIS A 51 -7.51 2.54 3.06
C HIS A 51 -8.78 3.33 3.37
N THR A 52 -9.86 2.98 2.69
CA THR A 52 -11.20 3.44 3.03
C THR A 52 -11.98 2.31 3.70
N GLU A 53 -13.20 2.58 4.15
CA GLU A 53 -14.06 1.54 4.72
C GLU A 53 -14.41 0.44 3.70
N ALA A 54 -14.57 0.78 2.43
CA ALA A 54 -15.05 -0.13 1.39
C ALA A 54 -13.94 -0.72 0.53
N MET A 55 -12.85 0.01 0.30
CA MET A 55 -11.81 -0.35 -0.66
C MET A 55 -10.45 0.24 -0.29
N THR A 56 -9.40 -0.27 -0.92
CA THR A 56 -8.06 0.35 -0.90
C THR A 56 -7.84 1.08 -2.21
N VAL A 57 -7.35 2.29 -2.15
CA VAL A 57 -6.97 3.09 -3.31
C VAL A 57 -5.45 3.24 -3.32
N ILE A 58 -4.85 3.04 -4.49
CA ILE A 58 -3.41 3.18 -4.71
C ILE A 58 -3.19 4.15 -5.84
N ASP A 59 -2.49 5.24 -5.57
CA ASP A 59 -2.15 6.28 -6.53
C ASP A 59 -0.66 6.23 -6.86
N VAL A 60 -0.31 6.27 -8.15
CA VAL A 60 1.07 6.22 -8.66
C VAL A 60 1.51 7.60 -9.06
N ASN A 61 2.59 8.07 -8.45
CA ASN A 61 3.12 9.41 -8.66
C ASN A 61 4.55 9.36 -9.24
N SER A 62 4.84 10.22 -10.20
CA SER A 62 6.17 10.32 -10.83
C SER A 62 7.23 11.01 -9.96
N GLY A 63 6.82 11.63 -8.85
CA GLY A 63 7.74 12.38 -7.99
C GLY A 63 8.35 13.60 -8.69
N LYS A 64 9.63 13.86 -8.40
CA LYS A 64 10.37 14.98 -8.98
C LYS A 64 11.00 14.67 -10.36
N PHE A 65 10.67 13.53 -10.93
CA PHE A 65 11.27 13.12 -12.20
C PHE A 65 10.63 13.93 -13.35
N SER A 66 11.32 14.98 -13.77
CA SER A 66 10.94 15.84 -14.90
C SER A 66 11.92 15.65 -16.07
N GLY A 67 12.17 14.40 -16.44
CA GLY A 67 12.98 14.07 -17.63
C GLY A 67 12.29 14.61 -18.88
N ARG A 68 12.88 15.63 -19.49
CA ARG A 68 12.30 16.34 -20.64
C ARG A 68 12.45 15.59 -21.97
N GLU A 69 13.33 14.59 -22.08
CA GLU A 69 13.68 14.00 -23.38
C GLU A 69 12.93 12.69 -23.70
N ASN A 70 12.40 11.94 -22.71
CA ASN A 70 11.61 10.71 -22.95
C ASN A 70 10.54 10.53 -21.88
N LEU A 71 9.57 11.42 -21.84
CA LEU A 71 8.49 11.40 -20.84
C LEU A 71 7.74 10.07 -20.85
N GLU A 72 7.45 9.55 -22.03
CA GLU A 72 6.66 8.32 -22.20
C GLU A 72 7.42 7.08 -21.69
N GLU A 73 8.71 6.96 -21.96
CA GLU A 73 9.55 5.88 -21.42
C GLU A 73 9.66 5.96 -19.89
N THR A 74 9.79 7.17 -19.36
CA THR A 74 9.83 7.40 -17.92
C THR A 74 8.53 6.97 -17.26
N ILE A 75 7.39 7.35 -17.81
CA ILE A 75 6.06 6.94 -17.31
C ILE A 75 5.94 5.41 -17.34
N MET A 76 6.36 4.77 -18.42
CA MET A 76 6.31 3.32 -18.54
C MET A 76 7.21 2.63 -17.52
N GLN A 77 8.40 3.15 -17.27
CA GLN A 77 9.30 2.61 -16.25
C GLN A 77 8.67 2.72 -14.85
N ILE A 78 8.16 3.90 -14.50
CA ILE A 78 7.52 4.12 -13.18
C ILE A 78 6.32 3.20 -13.01
N ASN A 79 5.46 3.08 -14.02
CA ASN A 79 4.29 2.22 -13.97
C ASN A 79 4.66 0.72 -13.87
N ARG A 80 5.75 0.27 -14.51
CA ARG A 80 6.25 -1.11 -14.34
C ARG A 80 6.75 -1.35 -12.92
N GLU A 81 7.56 -0.45 -12.39
CA GLU A 81 8.03 -0.53 -10.99
C GLU A 81 6.85 -0.52 -10.03
N ALA A 82 5.87 0.37 -10.27
CA ALA A 82 4.64 0.44 -9.50
C ALA A 82 3.86 -0.88 -9.52
N ALA A 83 3.70 -1.51 -10.68
CA ALA A 83 2.98 -2.79 -10.79
C ALA A 83 3.63 -3.90 -9.96
N LEU A 84 4.97 -3.97 -9.94
CA LEU A 84 5.71 -4.94 -9.14
C LEU A 84 5.60 -4.62 -7.65
N GLU A 85 5.76 -3.36 -7.28
CA GLU A 85 5.70 -2.92 -5.89
C GLU A 85 4.29 -3.04 -5.31
N ILE A 86 3.23 -2.73 -6.09
CA ILE A 86 1.84 -2.95 -5.68
C ILE A 86 1.62 -4.42 -5.33
N ALA A 87 2.04 -5.35 -6.19
CA ALA A 87 1.91 -6.77 -5.90
C ALA A 87 2.69 -7.19 -4.64
N HIS A 88 3.84 -6.58 -4.36
CA HIS A 88 4.59 -6.77 -3.13
C HIS A 88 3.84 -6.24 -1.91
N GLN A 89 3.37 -5.00 -1.97
CA GLN A 89 2.66 -4.34 -0.88
C GLN A 89 1.32 -5.01 -0.54
N LEU A 90 0.58 -5.52 -1.54
CA LEU A 90 -0.65 -6.29 -1.29
C LEU A 90 -0.39 -7.53 -0.44
N ARG A 91 0.73 -8.22 -0.68
CA ARG A 91 1.14 -9.40 0.11
C ARG A 91 1.70 -8.99 1.47
N LEU A 92 2.59 -8.00 1.52
CA LEU A 92 3.27 -7.57 2.74
C LEU A 92 2.27 -7.05 3.78
N ARG A 93 1.31 -6.23 3.35
CA ARG A 93 0.30 -5.61 4.23
C ARG A 93 -0.95 -6.46 4.41
N ASP A 94 -1.05 -7.60 3.72
CA ASP A 94 -2.25 -8.46 3.62
C ASP A 94 -3.51 -7.68 3.22
N ILE A 95 -3.36 -6.81 2.21
CA ILE A 95 -4.47 -6.01 1.69
C ILE A 95 -5.40 -6.92 0.89
N GLY A 96 -6.68 -6.94 1.25
CA GLY A 96 -7.71 -7.71 0.57
C GLY A 96 -8.99 -6.91 0.37
N GLY A 97 -9.90 -7.46 -0.42
CA GLY A 97 -11.14 -6.80 -0.82
C GLY A 97 -11.02 -6.17 -2.21
N ILE A 98 -11.65 -5.03 -2.40
CA ILE A 98 -11.58 -4.23 -3.63
C ILE A 98 -10.38 -3.30 -3.53
N ILE A 99 -9.52 -3.33 -4.54
CA ILE A 99 -8.36 -2.44 -4.66
C ILE A 99 -8.47 -1.73 -6.01
N VAL A 100 -8.33 -0.41 -5.99
CA VAL A 100 -8.34 0.43 -7.19
C VAL A 100 -6.97 1.07 -7.31
N VAL A 101 -6.36 0.94 -8.48
CA VAL A 101 -5.05 1.51 -8.77
C VAL A 101 -5.18 2.56 -9.84
N ASP A 102 -4.65 3.74 -9.56
CA ASP A 102 -4.52 4.85 -10.50
C ASP A 102 -3.07 4.91 -10.98
N PHE A 103 -2.83 4.40 -12.19
CA PHE A 103 -1.51 4.47 -12.83
C PHE A 103 -1.35 5.81 -13.54
N ILE A 104 -0.10 6.24 -13.70
CA ILE A 104 0.19 7.44 -14.49
C ILE A 104 -0.34 7.22 -15.91
N ASP A 105 -1.02 8.22 -16.47
CA ASP A 105 -1.68 8.16 -17.76
C ASP A 105 -0.76 7.66 -18.87
N MET A 106 -1.25 6.69 -19.63
CA MET A 106 -0.59 6.08 -20.77
C MET A 106 -1.40 6.34 -22.05
N HIS A 107 -0.75 6.85 -23.08
CA HIS A 107 -1.43 7.23 -24.33
C HIS A 107 -1.75 6.04 -25.24
N THR A 108 -0.96 4.95 -25.16
CA THR A 108 -1.12 3.81 -26.07
C THR A 108 -1.73 2.59 -25.35
N ASP A 109 -2.66 1.92 -26.04
CA ASP A 109 -3.27 0.70 -25.50
C ASP A 109 -2.25 -0.44 -25.31
N ASN A 110 -1.16 -0.43 -26.08
CA ASN A 110 -0.07 -1.41 -25.89
C ASN A 110 0.61 -1.23 -24.55
N HIS A 111 0.89 0.00 -24.13
CA HIS A 111 1.47 0.30 -22.84
C HIS A 111 0.53 -0.11 -21.70
N LYS A 112 -0.76 0.18 -21.83
CA LYS A 112 -1.78 -0.24 -20.87
C LYS A 112 -1.81 -1.76 -20.68
N ARG A 113 -1.83 -2.51 -21.78
CA ARG A 113 -1.79 -3.98 -21.75
C ARG A 113 -0.51 -4.53 -21.14
N GLU A 114 0.62 -3.90 -21.43
CA GLU A 114 1.91 -4.30 -20.86
C GLU A 114 1.92 -4.16 -19.34
N ILE A 115 1.41 -3.05 -18.79
CA ILE A 115 1.34 -2.82 -17.34
C ILE A 115 0.38 -3.81 -16.68
N ILE A 116 -0.80 -4.06 -17.26
CA ILE A 116 -1.73 -5.07 -16.75
C ILE A 116 -1.08 -6.45 -16.74
N ASN A 117 -0.40 -6.85 -17.82
CA ASN A 117 0.29 -8.12 -17.88
C ASN A 117 1.38 -8.22 -16.81
N SER A 118 2.15 -7.15 -16.61
CA SER A 118 3.19 -7.08 -15.57
C SER A 118 2.60 -7.25 -14.18
N LEU A 119 1.50 -6.57 -13.89
CA LEU A 119 0.78 -6.68 -12.62
C LEU A 119 0.21 -8.09 -12.40
N GLN A 120 -0.42 -8.66 -13.43
CA GLN A 120 -0.95 -10.04 -13.37
C GLN A 120 0.17 -11.06 -13.14
N GLN A 121 1.31 -10.90 -13.81
CA GLN A 121 2.47 -11.77 -13.59
C GLN A 121 3.04 -11.64 -12.18
N ALA A 122 3.16 -10.43 -11.66
CA ALA A 122 3.65 -10.17 -10.31
C ALA A 122 2.71 -10.73 -9.22
N LEU A 123 1.42 -10.80 -9.50
CA LEU A 123 0.40 -11.40 -8.63
C LEU A 123 0.25 -12.91 -8.80
N LYS A 124 0.86 -13.50 -9.82
CA LYS A 124 0.83 -14.94 -10.07
C LYS A 124 1.52 -15.68 -8.92
N GLY A 125 0.81 -16.57 -8.27
CA GLY A 125 1.33 -17.30 -7.10
C GLY A 125 0.94 -16.67 -5.76
N ASP A 126 0.21 -15.58 -5.73
CA ASP A 126 -0.42 -15.10 -4.51
C ASP A 126 -1.51 -16.09 -4.06
N LYS A 127 -1.37 -16.59 -2.83
CA LYS A 127 -2.28 -17.59 -2.23
C LYS A 127 -3.73 -17.09 -2.10
N MET A 128 -3.94 -15.77 -2.16
CA MET A 128 -5.27 -15.15 -2.06
C MET A 128 -5.96 -14.99 -3.42
N HIS A 129 -5.32 -15.49 -4.50
CA HIS A 129 -5.87 -15.55 -5.85
C HIS A 129 -6.47 -14.21 -6.33
N PRO A 130 -5.67 -13.14 -6.40
CA PRO A 130 -6.15 -11.86 -6.89
C PRO A 130 -6.59 -11.97 -8.35
N LYS A 131 -7.64 -11.21 -8.69
CA LYS A 131 -8.11 -11.05 -10.06
C LYS A 131 -7.93 -9.60 -10.45
N VAL A 132 -7.20 -9.37 -11.52
CA VAL A 132 -6.99 -8.03 -12.11
C VAL A 132 -7.97 -7.90 -13.27
N GLN A 133 -8.80 -6.87 -13.25
CA GLN A 133 -9.68 -6.49 -14.35
C GLN A 133 -8.91 -5.61 -15.36
N ASP A 134 -9.46 -5.49 -16.57
CA ASP A 134 -8.93 -4.56 -17.55
C ASP A 134 -9.08 -3.10 -17.07
N ILE A 135 -8.32 -2.20 -17.72
CA ILE A 135 -8.38 -0.76 -17.43
C ILE A 135 -9.79 -0.24 -17.73
N THR A 136 -10.37 0.44 -16.76
CA THR A 136 -11.69 1.06 -16.90
C THR A 136 -11.65 2.27 -17.82
N VAL A 137 -12.83 2.79 -18.18
CA VAL A 137 -12.96 4.04 -18.97
C VAL A 137 -12.28 5.24 -18.28
N LEU A 138 -12.13 5.17 -16.96
CA LEU A 138 -11.47 6.20 -16.15
C LEU A 138 -9.95 5.98 -15.99
N ASN A 139 -9.33 5.09 -16.78
CA ASN A 139 -7.94 4.67 -16.67
C ASN A 139 -7.55 4.01 -15.34
N LEU A 140 -8.52 3.54 -14.56
CA LEU A 140 -8.28 2.85 -13.30
C LEU A 140 -8.16 1.34 -13.50
N VAL A 141 -7.29 0.69 -12.74
CA VAL A 141 -7.16 -0.77 -12.70
C VAL A 141 -7.83 -1.30 -11.43
N GLU A 142 -8.78 -2.21 -11.61
CA GLU A 142 -9.48 -2.84 -10.50
C GLU A 142 -8.88 -4.20 -10.18
N ILE A 143 -8.59 -4.42 -8.91
CA ILE A 143 -8.10 -5.69 -8.39
C ILE A 143 -9.06 -6.18 -7.31
N THR A 144 -9.44 -7.45 -7.39
CA THR A 144 -10.15 -8.11 -6.30
C THR A 144 -9.23 -9.17 -5.69
N ARG A 145 -9.01 -9.13 -4.38
CA ARG A 145 -8.21 -10.08 -3.65
C ARG A 145 -8.97 -10.61 -2.45
N LYS A 146 -8.97 -11.92 -2.24
CA LYS A 146 -9.71 -12.52 -1.12
C LYS A 146 -9.21 -11.93 0.20
N LYS A 147 -10.12 -11.42 1.03
CA LYS A 147 -9.82 -10.94 2.38
C LYS A 147 -9.88 -12.14 3.33
N SER A 148 -8.75 -12.53 3.90
CA SER A 148 -8.66 -13.66 4.83
C SER A 148 -8.61 -13.22 6.29
N ARG A 149 -8.09 -12.03 6.55
CA ARG A 149 -7.88 -11.45 7.88
C ARG A 149 -8.14 -9.95 7.83
N GLN A 150 -8.10 -9.32 8.99
CA GLN A 150 -7.92 -7.87 9.07
C GLN A 150 -6.53 -7.51 8.50
N ASN A 151 -6.42 -6.40 7.80
CA ASN A 151 -5.12 -5.95 7.29
C ASN A 151 -4.16 -5.73 8.46
N LEU A 152 -2.88 -5.93 8.21
CA LEU A 152 -1.85 -5.93 9.25
C LEU A 152 -1.79 -4.60 10.00
N SER A 153 -2.04 -3.50 9.29
CA SER A 153 -2.10 -2.16 9.86
C SER A 153 -3.14 -2.04 10.99
N SER A 154 -4.34 -2.63 10.83
CA SER A 154 -5.38 -2.59 11.87
C SER A 154 -5.07 -3.44 13.10
N VAL A 155 -4.12 -4.38 12.97
CA VAL A 155 -3.66 -5.21 14.09
C VAL A 155 -2.53 -4.52 14.87
N LEU A 156 -1.64 -3.82 14.15
CA LEU A 156 -0.45 -3.20 14.74
C LEU A 156 -0.70 -1.81 15.32
N TYR A 157 -1.74 -1.10 14.84
CA TYR A 157 -1.99 0.30 15.20
C TYR A 157 -3.41 0.51 15.72
N THR A 158 -3.55 1.51 16.57
CA THR A 158 -4.84 1.99 17.06
C THR A 158 -5.15 3.37 16.48
N PRO A 159 -6.42 3.74 16.30
CA PRO A 159 -6.78 5.08 15.87
C PRO A 159 -6.18 6.14 16.80
N CYS A 160 -5.70 7.24 16.21
CA CYS A 160 -5.17 8.37 16.99
C CYS A 160 -6.27 8.96 17.88
N PRO A 161 -6.06 9.09 19.21
CA PRO A 161 -7.07 9.62 20.13
C PRO A 161 -7.41 11.10 19.89
N VAL A 162 -6.54 11.84 19.18
CA VAL A 162 -6.76 13.27 18.89
C VAL A 162 -7.69 13.47 17.70
N CYS A 163 -7.50 12.71 16.63
CA CYS A 163 -8.26 12.85 15.39
C CYS A 163 -9.20 11.67 15.08
N ASN A 164 -9.21 10.64 15.93
CA ASN A 164 -10.00 9.41 15.74
C ASN A 164 -9.81 8.78 14.35
N GLY A 165 -8.60 8.86 13.80
CA GLY A 165 -8.26 8.32 12.49
C GLY A 165 -8.57 9.23 11.31
N SER A 166 -9.15 10.42 11.51
CA SER A 166 -9.47 11.35 10.42
C SER A 166 -8.23 12.04 9.79
N GLY A 167 -7.08 12.00 10.47
CA GLY A 167 -5.86 12.71 10.05
C GLY A 167 -5.96 14.23 10.11
N ARG A 168 -7.07 14.77 10.63
CA ARG A 168 -7.35 16.21 10.70
C ARG A 168 -7.81 16.59 12.09
N VAL A 169 -7.42 17.79 12.51
CA VAL A 169 -7.89 18.42 13.74
C VAL A 169 -8.46 19.79 13.40
N GLN A 170 -9.34 20.31 14.25
CA GLN A 170 -9.87 21.68 14.06
C GLN A 170 -8.77 22.72 14.03
N SER A 171 -8.86 23.68 13.13
CA SER A 171 -7.97 24.84 13.12
C SER A 171 -8.20 25.70 14.35
N ARG A 172 -7.16 26.42 14.79
CA ARG A 172 -7.25 27.33 15.94
C ARG A 172 -8.33 28.40 15.73
N GLU A 173 -8.47 28.90 14.49
CA GLU A 173 -9.46 29.89 14.11
C GLU A 173 -10.87 29.33 14.26
N ASN A 174 -11.13 28.12 13.77
CA ASN A 174 -12.44 27.49 13.88
C ASN A 174 -12.81 27.18 15.32
N LEU A 175 -11.83 26.70 16.12
CA LEU A 175 -12.03 26.47 17.56
C LEU A 175 -12.38 27.77 18.29
N SER A 176 -11.70 28.87 17.98
CA SER A 176 -11.98 30.20 18.53
C SER A 176 -13.40 30.68 18.19
N LEU A 177 -13.85 30.47 16.95
CA LEU A 177 -15.21 30.81 16.52
C LEU A 177 -16.26 29.96 17.24
N GLU A 178 -15.99 28.67 17.42
CA GLU A 178 -16.91 27.78 18.15
C GLU A 178 -17.04 28.18 19.62
N ILE A 179 -15.95 28.50 20.29
CA ILE A 179 -15.97 29.02 21.66
C ILE A 179 -16.79 30.29 21.76
N LYS A 180 -16.57 31.26 20.85
CA LYS A 180 -17.36 32.49 20.80
C LYS A 180 -18.86 32.22 20.59
N ARG A 181 -19.23 31.28 19.72
CA ARG A 181 -20.64 30.90 19.53
C ARG A 181 -21.25 30.31 20.79
N ARG A 182 -20.56 29.41 21.45
CA ARG A 182 -21.04 28.77 22.72
C ARG A 182 -21.20 29.81 23.84
N LEU A 183 -20.27 30.76 23.96
CA LEU A 183 -20.38 31.82 24.95
C LEU A 183 -21.58 32.72 24.71
N ARG A 184 -21.91 33.03 23.43
CA ARG A 184 -23.11 33.83 23.11
C ARG A 184 -24.45 33.15 23.39
N THR A 185 -24.46 31.81 23.43
CA THR A 185 -25.67 31.05 23.79
C THR A 185 -25.87 30.87 25.29
N LEU A 186 -24.86 31.19 26.09
CA LEU A 186 -24.89 31.13 27.55
C LEU A 186 -25.15 32.44 28.23
N LEU A 187 -25.07 33.52 27.46
CA LEU A 187 -25.42 34.92 27.86
C LEU A 187 -26.81 35.31 27.34
#